data_6040b82f84a0af5a98cd50c228f48caf
#
_entry.id   6040b82f84a0af5a98cd50c228f48caf
#
_cell.length_a   1.000
_cell.length_b   1.000
_cell.length_c   1.000
_cell.angle_alpha   90.00
_cell.angle_beta   90.00
_cell.angle_gamma   90.00
#
_symmetry.space_group_name_H-M   'P 1'
#
loop_
_entity.id
_entity.type
_entity.pdbx_description
1 polymer ?
#
loop_
_entity_poly.entity_id
_entity_poly.type
_entity_poly.pdbx_seq_one_letter_code
_entity_poly.pdbx_strand_id
1 'polypeptide(L)'
;TSQVSTIAVARAGSKGTIYTVSGTVTLISSGSVDIQDDTDGICLRPVDTAGIERGKKITAYGTWDEYNNLLQLNNTIILKIEDGTLPTARETLISEITETLESQLIRVSGAKVTNVDGTTVTISQDEGATTTIYKCPEKENLTVGDTITVTAVVSQFKANYQLLVNSAEDIS
;
A
#
# COMPACT_ATOMS: atom_id res chain seq x y z
N THR A 1 -18.01 6.08 -22.73
CA THR A 1 -17.72 6.34 -21.28
C THR A 1 -17.31 5.03 -20.65
N SER A 2 -16.01 4.92 -20.26
CA SER A 2 -15.52 3.74 -19.56
C SER A 2 -16.24 3.62 -18.21
N GLN A 3 -16.86 2.48 -18.00
CA GLN A 3 -17.52 2.18 -16.75
C GLN A 3 -16.47 2.01 -15.64
N VAL A 4 -16.69 2.63 -14.49
CA VAL A 4 -15.84 2.46 -13.31
C VAL A 4 -16.11 1.09 -12.72
N SER A 5 -15.05 0.26 -12.61
CA SER A 5 -15.11 -1.02 -11.93
C SER A 5 -14.73 -0.86 -10.46
N THR A 6 -15.21 -1.77 -9.60
CA THR A 6 -14.64 -1.86 -8.26
C THR A 6 -13.19 -2.32 -8.36
N ILE A 7 -12.38 -1.99 -7.36
CA ILE A 7 -10.98 -2.42 -7.34
C ILE A 7 -10.89 -3.95 -7.29
N ALA A 8 -11.78 -4.62 -6.55
CA ALA A 8 -11.81 -6.09 -6.51
C ALA A 8 -12.05 -6.70 -7.89
N VAL A 9 -12.93 -6.12 -8.70
CA VAL A 9 -13.19 -6.56 -10.09
C VAL A 9 -11.94 -6.34 -10.95
N ALA A 10 -11.30 -5.19 -10.83
CA ALA A 10 -10.07 -4.91 -11.58
C ALA A 10 -8.94 -5.88 -11.19
N ARG A 11 -8.77 -6.17 -9.91
CA ARG A 11 -7.75 -7.13 -9.45
C ARG A 11 -7.99 -8.54 -9.98
N ALA A 12 -9.24 -8.95 -10.11
CA ALA A 12 -9.59 -10.26 -10.66
C ALA A 12 -9.49 -10.32 -12.20
N GLY A 13 -9.03 -9.26 -12.82
CA GLY A 13 -8.94 -9.13 -14.27
C GLY A 13 -7.78 -9.87 -14.90
N SER A 14 -7.45 -9.48 -16.10
CA SER A 14 -6.44 -10.16 -16.92
C SER A 14 -5.38 -9.18 -17.41
N LYS A 15 -4.16 -9.67 -17.52
CA LYS A 15 -3.01 -8.92 -18.02
C LYS A 15 -3.32 -8.28 -19.40
N GLY A 16 -2.99 -7.02 -19.53
CA GLY A 16 -3.18 -6.26 -20.77
C GLY A 16 -4.56 -5.62 -20.91
N THR A 17 -5.49 -5.89 -19.99
CA THR A 17 -6.83 -5.27 -20.01
C THR A 17 -6.79 -3.92 -19.29
N ILE A 18 -7.51 -2.95 -19.83
CA ILE A 18 -7.63 -1.62 -19.23
C ILE A 18 -8.82 -1.59 -18.31
N TYR A 19 -8.60 -1.11 -17.08
CA TYR A 19 -9.63 -0.90 -16.07
C TYR A 19 -9.68 0.54 -15.62
N THR A 20 -10.88 1.05 -15.43
CA THR A 20 -11.13 2.35 -14.77
C THR A 20 -11.58 2.07 -13.36
N VAL A 21 -10.90 2.63 -12.37
CA VAL A 21 -11.17 2.43 -10.95
C VAL A 21 -11.26 3.75 -10.22
N SER A 22 -11.90 3.74 -9.06
CA SER A 22 -11.96 4.89 -8.17
C SER A 22 -11.68 4.44 -6.74
N GLY A 23 -10.86 5.20 -6.03
CA GLY A 23 -10.53 4.87 -4.65
C GLY A 23 -9.84 6.02 -3.95
N THR A 24 -9.71 5.89 -2.63
CA THR A 24 -9.02 6.86 -1.79
C THR A 24 -7.52 6.58 -1.75
N VAL A 25 -6.72 7.60 -1.92
CA VAL A 25 -5.26 7.51 -1.87
C VAL A 25 -4.80 7.19 -0.45
N THR A 26 -4.12 6.06 -0.30
CA THR A 26 -3.59 5.57 0.97
C THR A 26 -2.09 5.74 1.11
N LEU A 27 -1.37 5.72 -0.02
CA LEU A 27 0.09 5.85 -0.05
C LEU A 27 0.51 6.58 -1.32
N ILE A 28 1.48 7.47 -1.20
CA ILE A 28 2.13 8.13 -2.33
C ILE A 28 3.62 7.85 -2.25
N SER A 29 4.16 7.32 -3.34
CA SER A 29 5.59 7.10 -3.54
C SER A 29 6.03 7.79 -4.83
N SER A 30 7.33 7.79 -5.13
CA SER A 30 7.83 8.35 -6.38
C SER A 30 7.25 7.60 -7.59
N GLY A 31 6.37 8.25 -8.34
CA GLY A 31 5.74 7.70 -9.53
C GLY A 31 4.70 6.61 -9.29
N SER A 32 4.23 6.44 -8.04
CA SER A 32 3.33 5.38 -7.64
C SER A 32 2.33 5.87 -6.60
N VAL A 33 1.10 5.41 -6.70
CA VAL A 33 0.02 5.70 -5.76
C VAL A 33 -0.74 4.43 -5.47
N ASP A 34 -1.00 4.14 -4.20
CA ASP A 34 -1.94 3.10 -3.81
C ASP A 34 -3.29 3.73 -3.50
N ILE A 35 -4.34 3.12 -4.00
CA ILE A 35 -5.73 3.53 -3.75
C ILE A 35 -6.53 2.35 -3.20
N GLN A 36 -7.56 2.67 -2.43
CA GLN A 36 -8.42 1.68 -1.79
C GLN A 36 -9.89 2.11 -1.89
N ASP A 37 -10.75 1.18 -2.22
CA ASP A 37 -12.20 1.33 -2.12
C ASP A 37 -12.76 0.37 -1.07
N ASP A 38 -14.09 0.25 -0.98
CA ASP A 38 -14.73 -0.64 -0.01
C ASP A 38 -14.50 -2.12 -0.31
N THR A 39 -13.96 -2.45 -1.47
CA THR A 39 -13.77 -3.84 -1.92
C THR A 39 -12.34 -4.32 -1.82
N ASP A 40 -11.36 -3.46 -2.15
CA ASP A 40 -9.94 -3.85 -2.20
C ASP A 40 -9.03 -2.63 -2.37
N GLY A 41 -7.72 -2.87 -2.47
CA GLY A 41 -6.71 -1.89 -2.81
C GLY A 41 -5.97 -2.26 -4.09
N ILE A 42 -5.35 -1.29 -4.75
CA ILE A 42 -4.56 -1.50 -5.96
C ILE A 42 -3.46 -0.45 -6.08
N CYS A 43 -2.33 -0.83 -6.67
CA CYS A 43 -1.21 0.05 -6.97
C CYS A 43 -1.36 0.62 -8.38
N LEU A 44 -1.17 1.92 -8.52
CA LEU A 44 -1.13 2.64 -9.80
C LEU A 44 0.31 3.06 -10.07
N ARG A 45 0.92 2.50 -11.14
CA ARG A 45 2.35 2.76 -11.43
C ARG A 45 2.69 2.40 -12.89
N PRO A 46 3.43 3.26 -13.64
CA PRO A 46 3.74 4.64 -13.29
C PRO A 46 2.51 5.55 -13.37
N VAL A 47 2.51 6.60 -12.58
CA VAL A 47 1.44 7.60 -12.56
C VAL A 47 2.03 8.97 -12.22
N ASP A 48 1.46 10.03 -12.80
CA ASP A 48 1.78 11.39 -12.41
C ASP A 48 1.12 11.70 -11.07
N THR A 49 1.92 12.01 -10.06
CA THR A 49 1.45 12.28 -8.71
C THR A 49 1.12 13.75 -8.44
N ALA A 50 1.24 14.62 -9.45
CA ALA A 50 0.96 16.04 -9.28
C ALA A 50 -0.49 16.28 -8.84
N GLY A 51 -0.66 17.04 -7.75
CA GLY A 51 -1.98 17.34 -7.19
C GLY A 51 -2.64 16.21 -6.41
N ILE A 52 -1.98 15.06 -6.28
CA ILE A 52 -2.47 13.94 -5.49
C ILE A 52 -1.99 14.07 -4.05
N GLU A 53 -2.94 13.95 -3.12
CA GLU A 53 -2.67 13.96 -1.69
C GLU A 53 -3.32 12.73 -1.04
N ARG A 54 -2.70 12.24 0.03
CA ARG A 54 -3.27 11.14 0.83
C ARG A 54 -4.64 11.52 1.37
N GLY A 55 -5.62 10.64 1.23
CA GLY A 55 -7.00 10.88 1.63
C GLY A 55 -7.89 11.45 0.51
N LYS A 56 -7.32 11.96 -0.57
CA LYS A 56 -8.11 12.36 -1.75
C LYS A 56 -8.66 11.12 -2.45
N LYS A 57 -9.83 11.27 -3.06
CA LYS A 57 -10.41 10.24 -3.91
C LYS A 57 -10.02 10.52 -5.36
N ILE A 58 -9.49 9.53 -6.04
CA ILE A 58 -9.16 9.65 -7.45
C ILE A 58 -9.91 8.63 -8.29
N THR A 59 -10.20 9.00 -9.52
CA THR A 59 -10.69 8.11 -10.56
C THR A 59 -9.61 8.06 -11.65
N ALA A 60 -9.21 6.85 -12.02
CA ALA A 60 -8.10 6.65 -12.94
C ALA A 60 -8.30 5.39 -13.77
N TYR A 61 -7.61 5.31 -14.90
CA TYR A 61 -7.55 4.07 -15.68
C TYR A 61 -6.10 3.70 -15.98
N GLY A 62 -5.87 2.42 -16.13
CA GLY A 62 -4.57 1.88 -16.49
C GLY A 62 -4.68 0.44 -16.95
N THR A 63 -3.57 -0.12 -17.37
CA THR A 63 -3.48 -1.48 -17.90
C THR A 63 -3.08 -2.46 -16.80
N TRP A 64 -3.86 -3.51 -16.62
CA TRP A 64 -3.57 -4.58 -15.65
C TRP A 64 -2.22 -5.23 -15.97
N ASP A 65 -1.35 -5.29 -14.99
CA ASP A 65 -0.05 -5.95 -15.08
C ASP A 65 0.44 -6.35 -13.68
N GLU A 66 1.53 -7.09 -13.63
CA GLU A 66 2.22 -7.44 -12.41
C GLU A 66 3.70 -7.09 -12.52
N TYR A 67 4.27 -6.57 -11.45
CA TYR A 67 5.70 -6.32 -11.33
C TYR A 67 6.21 -6.97 -10.05
N ASN A 68 7.09 -7.97 -10.18
CA ASN A 68 7.58 -8.76 -9.05
C ASN A 68 6.43 -9.29 -8.17
N ASN A 69 5.37 -9.79 -8.80
CA ASN A 69 4.13 -10.30 -8.22
C ASN A 69 3.23 -9.23 -7.56
N LEU A 70 3.62 -7.97 -7.58
CA LEU A 70 2.73 -6.88 -7.18
C LEU A 70 1.78 -6.55 -8.32
N LEU A 71 0.49 -6.73 -8.10
CA LEU A 71 -0.54 -6.38 -9.06
C LEU A 71 -0.69 -4.87 -9.14
N GLN A 72 -0.70 -4.35 -10.35
CA GLN A 72 -0.78 -2.90 -10.57
C GLN A 72 -1.53 -2.56 -11.86
N LEU A 73 -2.00 -1.33 -11.96
CA LEU A 73 -2.42 -0.74 -13.22
C LEU A 73 -1.26 0.10 -13.75
N ASN A 74 -0.74 -0.31 -14.91
CA ASN A 74 0.37 0.37 -15.57
C ASN A 74 -0.11 1.55 -16.42
N ASN A 75 0.80 2.50 -16.63
CA ASN A 75 0.55 3.67 -17.48
C ASN A 75 -0.76 4.36 -17.12
N THR A 76 -0.91 4.60 -15.82
CA THR A 76 -2.15 5.12 -15.24
C THR A 76 -2.37 6.58 -15.60
N ILE A 77 -3.58 6.89 -16.02
CA ILE A 77 -4.05 8.25 -16.31
C ILE A 77 -5.10 8.63 -15.29
N ILE A 78 -4.88 9.74 -14.60
CA ILE A 78 -5.83 10.30 -13.64
C ILE A 78 -6.92 11.06 -14.40
N LEU A 79 -8.18 10.69 -14.16
CA LEU A 79 -9.34 11.33 -14.78
C LEU A 79 -9.94 12.40 -13.88
N LYS A 80 -9.92 12.19 -12.54
CA LYS A 80 -10.55 13.07 -11.59
C LYS A 80 -9.88 12.96 -10.23
N ILE A 81 -9.78 14.09 -9.54
CA ILE A 81 -9.34 14.17 -8.15
C ILE A 81 -10.44 14.89 -7.36
N GLU A 82 -10.90 14.27 -6.29
CA GLU A 82 -11.99 14.78 -5.43
C GLU A 82 -11.59 14.74 -3.97
N ASP A 83 -12.35 15.43 -3.14
CA ASP A 83 -12.23 15.27 -1.71
C ASP A 83 -12.65 13.86 -1.31
N GLY A 84 -11.98 13.32 -0.31
CA GLY A 84 -12.24 11.99 0.21
C GLY A 84 -11.89 11.90 1.68
N THR A 85 -11.99 10.70 2.23
CA THR A 85 -11.62 10.42 3.62
C THR A 85 -10.74 9.19 3.62
N LEU A 86 -9.57 9.31 4.26
CA LEU A 86 -8.67 8.17 4.42
C LEU A 86 -9.41 7.03 5.13
N PRO A 87 -9.41 5.82 4.57
CA PRO A 87 -10.06 4.69 5.23
C PRO A 87 -9.37 4.40 6.57
N THR A 88 -10.13 3.88 7.52
CA THR A 88 -9.57 3.40 8.78
C THR A 88 -8.67 2.21 8.50
N ALA A 89 -7.43 2.27 8.97
CA ALA A 89 -6.49 1.16 8.82
C ALA A 89 -7.02 -0.08 9.56
N ARG A 90 -6.99 -1.22 8.87
CA ARG A 90 -7.42 -2.48 9.46
C ARG A 90 -6.37 -2.99 10.43
N GLU A 91 -6.75 -3.21 11.68
CA GLU A 91 -5.88 -3.86 12.66
C GLU A 91 -5.57 -5.28 12.20
N THR A 92 -4.29 -5.59 12.04
CA THR A 92 -3.83 -6.81 11.35
C THR A 92 -2.61 -7.37 12.07
N LEU A 93 -2.56 -8.69 12.23
CA LEU A 93 -1.36 -9.38 12.69
C LEU A 93 -0.41 -9.61 11.51
N ILE A 94 0.89 -9.61 11.77
CA ILE A 94 1.90 -9.91 10.72
C ILE A 94 1.60 -11.27 10.07
N SER A 95 1.17 -12.26 10.86
CA SER A 95 0.81 -13.59 10.36
C SER A 95 -0.41 -13.63 9.43
N GLU A 96 -1.21 -12.57 9.42
CA GLU A 96 -2.42 -12.46 8.58
C GLU A 96 -2.13 -11.80 7.22
N ILE A 97 -0.91 -11.30 7.00
CA ILE A 97 -0.56 -10.62 5.75
C ILE A 97 -0.46 -11.63 4.61
N THR A 98 -1.39 -11.52 3.66
CA THR A 98 -1.50 -12.40 2.49
C THR A 98 -1.89 -11.58 1.26
N GLU A 99 -2.03 -12.24 0.13
CA GLU A 99 -2.46 -11.64 -1.13
C GLU A 99 -3.79 -10.85 -1.00
N THR A 100 -4.68 -11.29 -0.13
CA THR A 100 -5.96 -10.61 0.08
C THR A 100 -5.81 -9.21 0.70
N LEU A 101 -4.68 -8.91 1.31
CA LEU A 101 -4.39 -7.61 1.91
C LEU A 101 -3.46 -6.74 1.06
N GLU A 102 -2.95 -7.26 -0.06
CA GLU A 102 -2.07 -6.50 -0.94
C GLU A 102 -2.71 -5.17 -1.34
N SER A 103 -1.93 -4.09 -1.23
CA SER A 103 -2.34 -2.71 -1.51
C SER A 103 -3.40 -2.13 -0.58
N GLN A 104 -3.71 -2.79 0.53
CA GLN A 104 -4.63 -2.27 1.54
C GLN A 104 -3.89 -1.61 2.69
N LEU A 105 -4.54 -0.61 3.29
CA LEU A 105 -4.03 0.09 4.47
C LEU A 105 -4.31 -0.75 5.72
N ILE A 106 -3.24 -1.13 6.42
CA ILE A 106 -3.32 -1.92 7.65
C ILE A 106 -2.59 -1.21 8.80
N ARG A 107 -2.87 -1.67 10.00
CA ARG A 107 -2.17 -1.26 11.22
C ARG A 107 -1.66 -2.50 11.94
N VAL A 108 -0.36 -2.51 12.22
CA VAL A 108 0.27 -3.56 13.02
C VAL A 108 0.67 -2.95 14.35
N SER A 109 0.09 -3.43 15.44
CA SER A 109 0.31 -2.90 16.79
C SER A 109 1.24 -3.80 17.59
N GLY A 110 2.08 -3.20 18.43
CA GLY A 110 2.94 -3.93 19.33
C GLY A 110 4.00 -4.80 18.67
N ALA A 111 4.50 -4.39 17.51
CA ALA A 111 5.56 -5.11 16.81
C ALA A 111 6.93 -4.70 17.34
N LYS A 112 7.82 -5.68 17.49
CA LYS A 112 9.18 -5.45 17.97
C LYS A 112 10.14 -5.28 16.80
N VAL A 113 10.95 -4.24 16.85
CA VAL A 113 12.03 -4.03 15.87
C VAL A 113 13.15 -5.04 16.17
N THR A 114 13.44 -5.90 15.20
CA THR A 114 14.47 -6.95 15.36
C THR A 114 15.72 -6.68 14.54
N ASN A 115 15.64 -5.88 13.49
CA ASN A 115 16.80 -5.50 12.68
C ASN A 115 16.55 -4.15 12.01
N VAL A 116 17.61 -3.36 11.89
CA VAL A 116 17.61 -2.11 11.12
C VAL A 116 18.82 -2.15 10.18
N ASP A 117 18.54 -2.23 8.88
CA ASP A 117 19.56 -2.26 7.84
C ASP A 117 19.28 -1.12 6.86
N GLY A 118 19.95 0.02 7.08
CA GLY A 118 19.68 1.22 6.31
C GLY A 118 18.21 1.67 6.49
N THR A 119 17.46 1.71 5.40
CA THR A 119 16.04 2.05 5.42
C THR A 119 15.11 0.83 5.49
N THR A 120 15.65 -0.38 5.56
CA THR A 120 14.86 -1.59 5.73
C THR A 120 14.79 -1.97 7.21
N VAL A 121 13.60 -1.94 7.78
CA VAL A 121 13.36 -2.27 9.19
C VAL A 121 12.60 -3.58 9.25
N THR A 122 13.13 -4.56 9.99
CA THR A 122 12.46 -5.83 10.22
C THR A 122 11.73 -5.76 11.56
N ILE A 123 10.47 -6.13 11.54
CA ILE A 123 9.63 -6.19 12.74
C ILE A 123 9.08 -7.60 12.94
N SER A 124 8.86 -7.96 14.18
CA SER A 124 8.28 -9.24 14.57
C SER A 124 7.12 -9.04 15.53
N GLN A 125 6.20 -9.95 15.48
CA GLN A 125 5.04 -10.00 16.35
C GLN A 125 4.89 -11.45 16.82
N ASP A 126 4.13 -11.68 17.85
CA ASP A 126 3.85 -12.98 18.47
C ASP A 126 4.37 -14.23 17.71
N GLU A 127 4.94 -15.18 18.43
CA GLU A 127 5.40 -16.46 17.90
C GLU A 127 6.41 -16.41 16.75
N GLY A 128 7.04 -15.24 16.51
CA GLY A 128 8.09 -15.10 15.52
C GLY A 128 7.65 -14.76 14.09
N ALA A 129 6.39 -14.39 13.87
CA ALA A 129 5.96 -13.84 12.61
C ALA A 129 6.72 -12.54 12.32
N THR A 130 7.32 -12.42 11.12
CA THR A 130 8.14 -11.26 10.76
C THR A 130 7.70 -10.67 9.42
N THR A 131 7.93 -9.36 9.28
CA THR A 131 7.82 -8.68 8.01
C THR A 131 8.81 -7.51 7.98
N THR A 132 8.95 -6.86 6.84
CA THR A 132 9.85 -5.70 6.70
C THR A 132 9.08 -4.45 6.34
N ILE A 133 9.54 -3.31 6.86
CA ILE A 133 9.16 -1.99 6.37
C ILE A 133 10.22 -1.60 5.35
N TYR A 134 9.84 -1.54 4.08
CA TYR A 134 10.75 -1.21 2.99
C TYR A 134 10.77 0.30 2.78
N LYS A 135 11.97 0.87 2.62
CA LYS A 135 12.17 2.33 2.53
C LYS A 135 11.48 3.06 3.68
N CYS A 136 11.70 2.58 4.89
CA CYS A 136 11.14 3.18 6.10
C CYS A 136 11.53 4.66 6.18
N PRO A 137 10.57 5.57 6.40
CA PRO A 137 10.89 6.98 6.63
C PRO A 137 11.81 7.13 7.84
N GLU A 138 12.70 8.12 7.80
CA GLU A 138 13.57 8.42 8.93
C GLU A 138 12.71 8.77 10.15
N LYS A 139 12.90 8.01 11.21
CA LYS A 139 12.28 8.26 12.50
C LYS A 139 13.35 8.30 13.56
N GLU A 140 13.40 9.40 14.30
CA GLU A 140 14.34 9.56 15.39
C GLU A 140 14.20 8.42 16.42
N ASN A 141 15.34 7.88 16.83
CA ASN A 141 15.43 6.87 17.89
C ASN A 141 14.81 5.50 17.58
N LEU A 142 14.55 5.16 16.31
CA LEU A 142 14.09 3.81 15.96
C LEU A 142 15.28 2.85 16.03
N THR A 143 15.28 1.97 17.02
CA THR A 143 16.38 1.02 17.25
C THR A 143 15.85 -0.40 17.48
N VAL A 144 16.75 -1.38 17.32
CA VAL A 144 16.46 -2.77 17.66
C VAL A 144 16.04 -2.87 19.14
N GLY A 145 14.94 -3.56 19.38
CA GLY A 145 14.34 -3.73 20.70
C GLY A 145 13.12 -2.85 20.93
N ASP A 146 12.93 -1.81 20.14
CA ASP A 146 11.74 -0.95 20.25
C ASP A 146 10.47 -1.73 19.93
N THR A 147 9.39 -1.37 20.60
CA THR A 147 8.04 -1.83 20.29
C THR A 147 7.31 -0.69 19.60
N ILE A 148 6.80 -0.95 18.42
CA ILE A 148 6.15 0.07 17.59
C ILE A 148 4.75 -0.34 17.14
N THR A 149 3.97 0.65 16.79
CA THR A 149 2.73 0.50 16.03
C THR A 149 2.92 1.18 14.68
N VAL A 150 2.64 0.48 13.60
CA VAL A 150 2.84 1.00 12.26
C VAL A 150 1.57 0.91 11.44
N THR A 151 1.23 2.02 10.77
CA THR A 151 0.18 2.09 9.76
C THR A 151 0.84 2.09 8.40
N ALA A 152 0.49 1.13 7.56
CA ALA A 152 1.21 0.89 6.32
C ALA A 152 0.29 0.28 5.25
N VAL A 153 0.75 0.34 4.01
CA VAL A 153 0.12 -0.37 2.89
C VAL A 153 0.92 -1.64 2.61
N VAL A 154 0.22 -2.74 2.43
CA VAL A 154 0.84 -4.03 2.10
C VAL A 154 1.30 -3.99 0.64
N SER A 155 2.56 -4.32 0.43
CA SER A 155 3.16 -4.45 -0.90
C SER A 155 3.77 -5.84 -1.06
N GLN A 156 4.17 -6.17 -2.27
CA GLN A 156 4.81 -7.45 -2.56
C GLN A 156 6.04 -7.25 -3.43
N PHE A 157 7.11 -7.94 -3.10
CA PHE A 157 8.30 -8.04 -3.92
C PHE A 157 8.65 -9.52 -4.06
N LYS A 158 8.43 -10.07 -5.27
CA LYS A 158 8.59 -11.51 -5.55
C LYS A 158 7.69 -12.34 -4.61
N ALA A 159 8.27 -13.24 -3.84
CA ALA A 159 7.53 -14.11 -2.93
C ALA A 159 7.26 -13.48 -1.55
N ASN A 160 7.75 -12.26 -1.29
CA ASN A 160 7.71 -11.64 0.03
C ASN A 160 6.75 -10.46 0.07
N TYR A 161 5.91 -10.43 1.11
CA TYR A 161 5.14 -9.25 1.46
C TYR A 161 5.99 -8.31 2.31
N GLN A 162 5.76 -7.03 2.12
CA GLN A 162 6.44 -5.97 2.86
C GLN A 162 5.49 -4.82 3.12
N LEU A 163 5.86 -3.94 4.03
CA LEU A 163 5.06 -2.77 4.39
C LEU A 163 5.67 -1.50 3.81
N LEU A 164 4.83 -0.65 3.24
CA LEU A 164 5.21 0.69 2.79
C LEU A 164 4.51 1.72 3.66
N VAL A 165 5.30 2.59 4.26
CA VAL A 165 4.83 3.63 5.17
C VAL A 165 4.86 4.98 4.47
N ASN A 166 3.77 5.74 4.57
CA ASN A 166 3.65 7.03 3.88
C ASN A 166 4.56 8.10 4.49
N SER A 167 4.64 8.16 5.82
CA SER A 167 5.50 9.09 6.52
C SER A 167 5.85 8.57 7.92
N ALA A 168 6.84 9.20 8.58
CA ALA A 168 7.25 8.83 9.93
C ALA A 168 6.12 8.96 10.97
N GLU A 169 5.11 9.77 10.70
CA GLU A 169 3.94 9.93 11.57
C GLU A 169 3.11 8.64 11.70
N ASP A 170 3.22 7.74 10.72
CA ASP A 170 2.52 6.45 10.73
C ASP A 170 3.23 5.39 11.58
N ILE A 171 4.34 5.74 12.20
CA ILE A 171 5.09 4.86 13.11
C ILE A 171 5.07 5.52 14.50
N SER A 172 4.54 4.82 15.47
CA SER A 172 4.47 5.30 16.86
C SER A 172 5.02 4.30 17.88
#